data_24c49437d1c72c33fc20af3dbfc84d5a
#
_entry.id   24c49437d1c72c33fc20af3dbfc84d5a
#
_cell.length_a   1.000
_cell.length_b   1.000
_cell.length_c   1.000
_cell.angle_alpha   90.00
_cell.angle_beta   90.00
_cell.angle_gamma   90.00
#
_symmetry.space_group_name_H-M   'P 1'
#
loop_
_entity.id
_entity.type
_entity.pdbx_description
1 polymer ?
#
loop_
_entity_poly.entity_id
_entity_poly.type
_entity_poly.pdbx_seq_one_letter_code
_entity_poly.pdbx_strand_id
1 'polypeptide(L)'
;MADIQTSAADKKEKEFFTDVPQEAPGFFLKGCHQYDWGLKNRLAKVFNPKDGRTVMLAFDHGYFQGPTTGLERVDQTILPLAPYADCLMLTRGIQRSVIPASTTKAIALRASGGTSMVSPMEEWEGEIDGKKAKFARPGFEPLSNENTALNIEEAIRLNASVLAVQVFIGSAYERQSLKNLTDLVDAASRYGIAVMGVTAVGRAMARTPQYFRLATRIMAELGANVVKCYYTDTEFDTVTSCCPVPIVIAGGKKLPELDALQMCANAIAQGASGVDMGRNIFQSDAPVAMMQAVQGVVHGGLSAEQGFELYNNLKK
;
A
#
# COMPACT_ATOMS: atom_id res chain seq x y z
N MET A 1 45.73 -7.14 -5.54
CA MET A 1 46.89 -6.27 -5.87
C MET A 1 46.61 -5.60 -7.21
N ALA A 2 45.77 -4.58 -7.20
CA ALA A 2 45.32 -3.92 -8.44
C ALA A 2 45.99 -2.56 -8.72
N ASP A 3 47.05 -2.19 -7.99
CA ASP A 3 47.55 -0.81 -8.02
C ASP A 3 49.04 -0.69 -8.38
N ILE A 4 49.59 -1.62 -9.11
CA ILE A 4 51.05 -1.71 -9.19
C ILE A 4 51.68 -0.96 -10.34
N GLN A 5 50.91 -0.36 -11.27
CA GLN A 5 51.56 0.39 -12.36
C GLN A 5 50.70 1.58 -12.83
N THR A 6 50.76 2.68 -12.11
CA THR A 6 50.61 3.99 -12.73
C THR A 6 51.97 4.49 -13.13
N SER A 7 52.13 4.94 -14.39
CA SER A 7 53.34 5.57 -14.87
C SER A 7 53.68 6.80 -14.02
N ALA A 8 54.97 7.13 -13.90
CA ALA A 8 55.48 8.22 -13.03
C ALA A 8 54.91 9.61 -13.40
N ALA A 9 54.20 9.77 -14.51
CA ALA A 9 53.62 11.01 -14.99
C ALA A 9 52.23 11.35 -14.42
N ASP A 10 51.53 10.37 -13.82
CA ASP A 10 50.15 10.55 -13.33
C ASP A 10 49.95 10.37 -11.81
N LYS A 11 51.03 10.57 -11.04
CA LYS A 11 50.90 10.52 -9.58
C LYS A 11 50.30 11.80 -9.01
N LYS A 12 48.99 12.00 -9.18
CA LYS A 12 48.20 12.69 -8.18
C LYS A 12 48.27 11.84 -6.90
N GLU A 13 48.84 12.38 -5.83
CA GLU A 13 48.74 11.71 -4.53
C GLU A 13 47.29 11.33 -4.25
N LYS A 14 47.05 10.06 -3.93
CA LYS A 14 45.74 9.58 -3.54
C LYS A 14 45.38 10.25 -2.20
N GLU A 15 44.29 10.94 -2.17
CA GLU A 15 43.74 11.53 -0.97
C GLU A 15 42.88 10.47 -0.26
N PHE A 16 43.22 10.12 0.96
CA PHE A 16 42.53 9.10 1.73
C PHE A 16 41.55 9.63 2.76
N PHE A 17 41.42 10.95 2.88
CA PHE A 17 40.47 11.64 3.78
C PHE A 17 40.51 11.08 5.21
N THR A 18 41.72 10.85 5.75
CA THR A 18 41.91 10.19 7.06
C THR A 18 41.36 10.99 8.25
N ASP A 19 41.13 12.28 8.06
CA ASP A 19 40.53 13.23 9.00
C ASP A 19 39.02 13.38 8.86
N VAL A 20 38.43 12.73 7.85
CA VAL A 20 36.99 12.77 7.62
C VAL A 20 36.36 11.47 8.13
N PRO A 21 35.43 11.55 9.09
CA PRO A 21 34.71 10.35 9.55
C PRO A 21 33.94 9.69 8.40
N GLN A 22 33.97 8.36 8.34
CA GLN A 22 33.14 7.59 7.42
C GLN A 22 31.71 7.58 7.93
N GLU A 23 30.80 8.22 7.20
CA GLU A 23 29.38 8.22 7.50
C GLU A 23 28.58 7.65 6.32
N ALA A 24 27.66 6.75 6.64
CA ALA A 24 26.65 6.31 5.69
C ALA A 24 25.30 6.95 6.03
N PRO A 25 24.65 7.63 5.07
CA PRO A 25 23.30 8.15 5.30
C PRO A 25 22.36 7.05 5.76
N GLY A 26 21.71 7.24 6.92
CA GLY A 26 20.73 6.28 7.44
C GLY A 26 19.40 6.41 6.71
N PHE A 27 18.68 5.29 6.58
CA PHE A 27 17.26 5.28 6.25
C PHE A 27 16.47 4.92 7.51
N PHE A 28 15.60 5.81 7.92
CA PHE A 28 14.78 5.65 9.11
C PHE A 28 13.31 5.63 8.74
N LEU A 29 12.65 4.56 9.13
CA LEU A 29 11.22 4.39 9.04
C LEU A 29 10.76 3.73 10.34
N LYS A 30 9.57 4.02 10.82
CA LYS A 30 9.03 3.43 12.04
C LYS A 30 9.18 1.91 12.03
N GLY A 31 9.78 1.31 13.06
CA GLY A 31 9.98 -0.12 13.20
C GLY A 31 11.06 -0.77 12.32
N CYS A 32 11.74 -0.02 11.43
CA CYS A 32 12.66 -0.62 10.46
C CYS A 32 14.14 -0.69 10.90
N HIS A 33 14.48 -0.22 12.10
CA HIS A 33 15.89 -0.11 12.54
C HIS A 33 16.62 -1.47 12.58
N GLN A 34 15.92 -2.56 12.87
CA GLN A 34 16.47 -3.92 12.94
C GLN A 34 16.49 -4.67 11.60
N TYR A 35 15.95 -4.07 10.52
CA TYR A 35 15.88 -4.73 9.23
C TYR A 35 17.24 -4.77 8.53
N ASP A 36 17.47 -5.82 7.74
CA ASP A 36 18.64 -5.93 6.87
C ASP A 36 18.66 -4.88 5.76
N TRP A 37 19.82 -4.73 5.12
CA TRP A 37 20.01 -3.73 4.07
C TRP A 37 19.07 -3.93 2.88
N GLY A 38 18.81 -5.18 2.47
CA GLY A 38 17.97 -5.49 1.32
C GLY A 38 16.52 -5.06 1.53
N LEU A 39 15.98 -5.33 2.74
CA LEU A 39 14.64 -4.90 3.11
C LEU A 39 14.55 -3.37 3.23
N LYS A 40 15.54 -2.74 3.88
CA LYS A 40 15.63 -1.27 3.97
C LYS A 40 15.70 -0.62 2.58
N ASN A 41 16.47 -1.18 1.65
CA ASN A 41 16.56 -0.65 0.29
C ASN A 41 15.22 -0.73 -0.46
N ARG A 42 14.46 -1.81 -0.30
CA ARG A 42 13.13 -1.92 -0.89
C ARG A 42 12.15 -0.94 -0.26
N LEU A 43 12.17 -0.81 1.06
CA LEU A 43 11.32 0.17 1.76
C LEU A 43 11.68 1.61 1.40
N ALA A 44 12.96 1.93 1.20
CA ALA A 44 13.43 3.25 0.75
C ALA A 44 13.02 3.61 -0.69
N LYS A 45 12.61 2.62 -1.49
CA LYS A 45 11.98 2.85 -2.81
C LYS A 45 10.48 3.09 -2.71
N VAL A 46 9.84 2.61 -1.65
CA VAL A 46 8.41 2.79 -1.37
C VAL A 46 8.17 4.08 -0.60
N PHE A 47 8.95 4.31 0.44
CA PHE A 47 8.89 5.50 1.28
C PHE A 47 10.06 6.43 0.94
N ASN A 48 9.76 7.67 0.63
CA ASN A 48 10.80 8.66 0.32
C ASN A 48 11.75 8.84 1.51
N PRO A 49 13.07 8.59 1.35
CA PRO A 49 14.03 8.68 2.45
C PRO A 49 14.13 10.06 3.12
N LYS A 50 13.68 11.12 2.45
CA LYS A 50 13.76 12.49 2.96
C LYS A 50 12.71 12.79 4.03
N ASP A 51 11.53 12.21 3.90
CA ASP A 51 10.38 12.50 4.78
C ASP A 51 9.72 11.25 5.39
N GLY A 52 10.15 10.04 4.97
CA GLY A 52 9.58 8.79 5.42
C GLY A 52 8.15 8.54 4.95
N ARG A 53 7.69 9.25 3.91
CA ARG A 53 6.32 9.20 3.42
C ARG A 53 6.22 8.53 2.06
N THR A 54 4.98 8.17 1.66
CA THR A 54 4.69 7.55 0.37
C THR A 54 3.33 7.97 -0.18
N VAL A 55 3.26 8.11 -1.50
CA VAL A 55 2.01 8.16 -2.27
C VAL A 55 1.96 6.92 -3.16
N MET A 56 1.23 5.90 -2.71
CA MET A 56 1.03 4.68 -3.46
C MET A 56 -0.25 4.79 -4.29
N LEU A 57 -0.18 4.32 -5.55
CA LEU A 57 -1.33 4.25 -6.44
C LEU A 57 -1.86 2.81 -6.48
N ALA A 58 -3.06 2.60 -5.92
CA ALA A 58 -3.71 1.30 -5.82
C ALA A 58 -4.69 1.07 -6.97
N PHE A 59 -4.45 0.04 -7.79
CA PHE A 59 -5.32 -0.39 -8.88
C PHE A 59 -5.40 -1.92 -9.01
N ASP A 60 -5.25 -2.60 -7.87
CA ASP A 60 -5.33 -4.06 -7.76
C ASP A 60 -6.77 -4.60 -7.72
N HIS A 61 -7.79 -3.75 -7.59
CA HIS A 61 -9.20 -4.12 -7.37
C HIS A 61 -9.77 -5.08 -8.42
N GLY A 62 -9.23 -5.06 -9.63
CA GLY A 62 -9.70 -5.90 -10.73
C GLY A 62 -9.67 -7.41 -10.44
N TYR A 63 -8.86 -7.86 -9.47
CA TYR A 63 -8.77 -9.27 -9.13
C TYR A 63 -10.05 -9.84 -8.52
N PHE A 64 -10.95 -8.99 -7.98
CA PHE A 64 -12.24 -9.41 -7.42
C PHE A 64 -13.44 -8.63 -7.97
N GLN A 65 -13.23 -7.40 -8.47
CA GLN A 65 -14.29 -6.56 -9.01
C GLN A 65 -14.39 -6.60 -10.55
N GLY A 66 -13.35 -7.10 -11.23
CA GLY A 66 -13.25 -6.99 -12.68
C GLY A 66 -13.00 -5.54 -13.12
N PRO A 67 -13.45 -5.15 -14.33
CA PRO A 67 -13.34 -3.77 -14.80
C PRO A 67 -14.29 -2.88 -14.00
N THR A 68 -13.73 -1.92 -13.26
CA THR A 68 -14.48 -0.90 -12.52
C THR A 68 -14.32 0.45 -13.20
N THR A 69 -15.22 1.39 -12.89
CA THR A 69 -15.16 2.76 -13.42
C THR A 69 -13.76 3.36 -13.22
N GLY A 70 -13.14 3.77 -14.31
CA GLY A 70 -11.78 4.30 -14.38
C GLY A 70 -10.69 3.23 -14.48
N LEU A 71 -11.04 1.93 -14.44
CA LEU A 71 -10.10 0.80 -14.66
C LEU A 71 -10.58 -0.15 -15.76
N GLU A 72 -11.45 0.29 -16.65
CA GLU A 72 -11.88 -0.47 -17.83
C GLU A 72 -10.69 -0.71 -18.77
N ARG A 73 -9.84 0.31 -18.92
CA ARG A 73 -8.61 0.32 -19.70
C ARG A 73 -7.46 0.80 -18.81
N VAL A 74 -6.89 -0.13 -18.02
CA VAL A 74 -5.81 0.15 -17.06
C VAL A 74 -4.59 0.80 -17.73
N ASP A 75 -4.27 0.39 -18.95
CA ASP A 75 -3.21 0.96 -19.75
C ASP A 75 -3.42 2.45 -20.08
N GLN A 76 -4.65 2.87 -20.32
CA GLN A 76 -4.99 4.26 -20.62
C GLN A 76 -5.07 5.12 -19.36
N THR A 77 -5.59 4.56 -18.28
CA THR A 77 -5.85 5.31 -17.04
C THR A 77 -4.60 5.42 -16.17
N ILE A 78 -3.86 4.34 -16.00
CA ILE A 78 -2.79 4.25 -14.98
C ILE A 78 -1.43 4.74 -15.48
N LEU A 79 -1.07 4.49 -16.74
CA LEU A 79 0.24 4.89 -17.24
C LEU A 79 0.53 6.39 -17.12
N PRO A 80 -0.43 7.31 -17.37
CA PRO A 80 -0.21 8.75 -17.15
C PRO A 80 -0.02 9.12 -15.66
N LEU A 81 -0.52 8.31 -14.73
CA LEU A 81 -0.45 8.56 -13.28
C LEU A 81 0.84 8.01 -12.66
N ALA A 82 1.37 6.92 -13.23
CA ALA A 82 2.52 6.20 -12.69
C ALA A 82 3.75 7.09 -12.41
N PRO A 83 4.11 8.10 -13.24
CA PRO A 83 5.24 8.99 -12.96
C PRO A 83 5.15 9.72 -11.62
N TYR A 84 3.94 10.00 -11.15
CA TYR A 84 3.68 10.76 -9.92
C TYR A 84 3.45 9.87 -8.69
N ALA A 85 3.48 8.55 -8.82
CA ALA A 85 3.44 7.63 -7.69
C ALA A 85 4.85 7.31 -7.18
N ASP A 86 5.01 7.05 -5.88
CA ASP A 86 6.22 6.45 -5.33
C ASP A 86 6.19 4.93 -5.53
N CYS A 87 5.02 4.33 -5.36
CA CYS A 87 4.82 2.90 -5.46
C CYS A 87 3.51 2.58 -6.19
N LEU A 88 3.53 1.51 -6.97
CA LEU A 88 2.36 0.99 -7.68
C LEU A 88 1.84 -0.26 -6.99
N MET A 89 0.60 -0.22 -6.46
CA MET A 89 -0.05 -1.40 -5.89
C MET A 89 -0.97 -2.05 -6.92
N LEU A 90 -0.61 -3.27 -7.33
CA LEU A 90 -1.21 -3.91 -8.49
C LEU A 90 -1.17 -5.45 -8.39
N THR A 91 -1.78 -6.12 -9.35
CA THR A 91 -1.73 -7.58 -9.50
C THR A 91 -0.63 -8.02 -10.48
N ARG A 92 -0.18 -9.27 -10.35
CA ARG A 92 0.83 -9.85 -11.27
C ARG A 92 0.40 -9.85 -12.74
N GLY A 93 -0.90 -10.01 -12.99
CA GLY A 93 -1.44 -9.98 -14.36
C GLY A 93 -1.30 -8.60 -14.99
N ILE A 94 -1.70 -7.57 -14.25
CA ILE A 94 -1.59 -6.18 -14.69
C ILE A 94 -0.12 -5.73 -14.81
N GLN A 95 0.74 -6.15 -13.88
CA GLN A 95 2.17 -5.83 -13.99
C GLN A 95 2.76 -6.32 -15.31
N ARG A 96 2.48 -7.56 -15.67
CA ARG A 96 3.01 -8.18 -16.89
C ARG A 96 2.44 -7.60 -18.19
N SER A 97 1.18 -7.21 -18.17
CA SER A 97 0.46 -6.80 -19.38
C SER A 97 0.43 -5.30 -19.63
N VAL A 98 0.61 -4.47 -18.59
CA VAL A 98 0.40 -3.03 -18.67
C VAL A 98 1.64 -2.23 -18.29
N ILE A 99 2.35 -2.63 -17.23
CA ILE A 99 3.45 -1.81 -16.71
C ILE A 99 4.71 -2.02 -17.54
N PRO A 100 5.30 -0.95 -18.08
CA PRO A 100 6.55 -1.06 -18.87
C PRO A 100 7.68 -1.66 -18.02
N ALA A 101 8.44 -2.57 -18.60
CA ALA A 101 9.61 -3.17 -17.93
C ALA A 101 10.70 -2.15 -17.56
N SER A 102 10.68 -0.98 -18.19
CA SER A 102 11.58 0.15 -17.89
C SER A 102 11.15 0.97 -16.67
N THR A 103 10.05 0.61 -16.00
CA THR A 103 9.60 1.35 -14.80
C THR A 103 10.65 1.34 -13.71
N THR A 104 10.86 2.49 -13.07
CA THR A 104 11.71 2.65 -11.87
C THR A 104 10.89 2.65 -10.59
N LYS A 105 9.56 2.55 -10.69
CA LYS A 105 8.66 2.62 -9.53
C LYS A 105 8.73 1.35 -8.71
N ALA A 106 8.64 1.51 -7.39
CA ALA A 106 8.47 0.37 -6.49
C ALA A 106 7.15 -0.35 -6.79
N ILE A 107 7.14 -1.67 -6.62
CA ILE A 107 5.97 -2.51 -6.83
C ILE A 107 5.49 -3.09 -5.50
N ALA A 108 4.27 -2.77 -5.13
CA ALA A 108 3.50 -3.46 -4.09
C ALA A 108 2.60 -4.49 -4.77
N LEU A 109 3.05 -5.74 -4.77
CA LEU A 109 2.40 -6.81 -5.51
C LEU A 109 1.30 -7.46 -4.67
N ARG A 110 0.07 -7.51 -5.18
CA ARG A 110 -1.03 -8.22 -4.53
C ARG A 110 -0.70 -9.71 -4.43
N ALA A 111 -0.63 -10.22 -3.20
CA ALA A 111 -0.21 -11.57 -2.89
C ALA A 111 -1.33 -12.49 -2.40
N SER A 112 -2.50 -11.95 -2.10
CA SER A 112 -3.69 -12.74 -1.73
C SER A 112 -4.83 -12.53 -2.72
N GLY A 113 -5.71 -13.51 -2.83
CA GLY A 113 -6.90 -13.47 -3.68
C GLY A 113 -7.83 -14.62 -3.35
N GLY A 114 -9.07 -14.49 -3.75
CA GLY A 114 -10.11 -15.48 -3.48
C GLY A 114 -11.31 -15.31 -4.39
N THR A 115 -12.47 -15.20 -3.79
CA THR A 115 -13.75 -15.11 -4.49
C THR A 115 -13.96 -13.72 -5.12
N SER A 116 -14.74 -13.66 -6.19
CA SER A 116 -15.15 -12.41 -6.83
C SER A 116 -16.35 -11.78 -6.12
N MET A 117 -16.64 -10.51 -6.45
CA MET A 117 -17.83 -9.79 -5.95
C MET A 117 -19.16 -10.39 -6.40
N VAL A 118 -19.15 -11.19 -7.46
CA VAL A 118 -20.32 -11.95 -7.95
C VAL A 118 -20.34 -13.38 -7.46
N SER A 119 -19.39 -13.79 -6.63
CA SER A 119 -19.47 -15.03 -5.89
C SER A 119 -20.81 -15.04 -5.13
N PRO A 120 -21.64 -16.09 -5.22
CA PRO A 120 -23.05 -15.99 -4.93
C PRO A 120 -23.33 -15.48 -3.52
N MET A 121 -23.62 -14.19 -3.46
CA MET A 121 -24.19 -13.51 -2.30
C MET A 121 -25.72 -13.58 -2.40
N GLU A 122 -26.26 -14.71 -2.76
CA GLU A 122 -27.71 -14.88 -2.68
C GLU A 122 -28.11 -14.98 -1.21
N GLU A 123 -28.34 -13.82 -0.62
CA GLU A 123 -29.22 -13.73 0.53
C GLU A 123 -30.63 -14.00 -0.01
N TRP A 124 -31.25 -15.06 0.42
CA TRP A 124 -32.69 -15.21 0.21
C TRP A 124 -33.42 -14.71 1.46
N GLU A 125 -34.54 -14.05 1.27
CA GLU A 125 -35.46 -13.74 2.35
C GLU A 125 -36.43 -14.89 2.54
N GLY A 126 -36.53 -15.40 3.77
CA GLY A 126 -37.49 -16.42 4.17
C GLY A 126 -38.14 -16.00 5.48
N GLU A 127 -38.97 -16.90 6.02
CA GLU A 127 -39.69 -16.66 7.27
C GLU A 127 -39.34 -17.79 8.25
N ILE A 128 -38.99 -17.43 9.50
CA ILE A 128 -38.86 -18.36 10.63
C ILE A 128 -39.79 -17.85 11.74
N ASP A 129 -40.69 -18.70 12.18
CA ASP A 129 -41.64 -18.42 13.25
C ASP A 129 -42.44 -17.11 13.04
N GLY A 130 -42.89 -16.88 11.80
CA GLY A 130 -43.63 -15.70 11.44
C GLY A 130 -42.81 -14.40 11.34
N LYS A 131 -41.48 -14.47 11.41
CA LYS A 131 -40.57 -13.33 11.30
C LYS A 131 -39.72 -13.44 10.03
N LYS A 132 -39.63 -12.35 9.27
CA LYS A 132 -38.72 -12.26 8.13
C LYS A 132 -37.28 -12.48 8.57
N ALA A 133 -36.60 -13.43 7.96
CA ALA A 133 -35.20 -13.72 8.21
C ALA A 133 -34.43 -13.76 6.90
N LYS A 134 -33.18 -13.31 6.93
CA LYS A 134 -32.25 -13.42 5.82
C LYS A 134 -31.33 -14.61 6.03
N PHE A 135 -31.22 -15.44 5.02
CA PHE A 135 -30.39 -16.64 5.05
C PHE A 135 -29.28 -16.52 4.02
N ALA A 136 -28.07 -16.93 4.42
CA ALA A 136 -26.97 -17.19 3.47
C ALA A 136 -27.11 -18.62 2.94
N ARG A 137 -26.93 -18.81 1.64
CA ARG A 137 -26.97 -20.13 1.00
C ARG A 137 -25.85 -21.02 1.54
N PRO A 138 -26.10 -22.30 1.87
CA PRO A 138 -25.04 -23.27 2.13
C PRO A 138 -24.09 -23.36 0.93
N GLY A 139 -22.79 -23.21 1.17
CA GLY A 139 -21.78 -23.19 0.09
C GLY A 139 -21.37 -21.79 -0.41
N PHE A 140 -21.91 -20.73 0.19
CA PHE A 140 -21.50 -19.37 -0.09
C PHE A 140 -20.08 -19.10 0.44
N GLU A 141 -19.20 -18.59 -0.42
CA GLU A 141 -17.87 -18.15 -0.05
C GLU A 141 -17.79 -16.63 -0.08
N PRO A 142 -17.72 -15.96 1.08
CA PRO A 142 -17.60 -14.50 1.12
C PRO A 142 -16.26 -14.02 0.57
N LEU A 143 -16.17 -12.74 0.17
CA LEU A 143 -14.92 -12.11 -0.29
C LEU A 143 -13.77 -12.22 0.73
N SER A 144 -14.06 -12.50 2.00
CA SER A 144 -13.05 -12.72 3.04
C SER A 144 -12.35 -14.08 2.93
N ASN A 145 -12.83 -15.00 2.08
CA ASN A 145 -12.17 -16.29 1.84
C ASN A 145 -11.07 -16.15 0.79
N GLU A 146 -9.95 -15.57 1.20
CA GLU A 146 -8.75 -15.42 0.37
C GLU A 146 -7.65 -16.41 0.79
N ASN A 147 -6.90 -16.88 -0.20
CA ASN A 147 -5.65 -17.60 -0.03
C ASN A 147 -4.48 -16.81 -0.61
N THR A 148 -3.26 -17.26 -0.38
CA THR A 148 -2.09 -16.74 -1.10
C THR A 148 -2.24 -17.01 -2.59
N ALA A 149 -2.07 -15.98 -3.41
CA ALA A 149 -2.28 -16.01 -4.86
C ALA A 149 -0.97 -16.12 -5.66
N LEU A 150 0.18 -16.04 -4.99
CA LEU A 150 1.51 -16.22 -5.59
C LEU A 150 2.49 -16.76 -4.55
N ASN A 151 3.56 -17.39 -5.01
CA ASN A 151 4.68 -17.82 -4.20
C ASN A 151 5.81 -16.77 -4.20
N ILE A 152 6.81 -16.95 -3.36
CA ILE A 152 7.90 -15.99 -3.20
C ILE A 152 8.80 -15.91 -4.44
N GLU A 153 8.99 -16.99 -5.16
CA GLU A 153 9.77 -17.04 -6.39
C GLU A 153 9.15 -16.15 -7.48
N GLU A 154 7.83 -16.14 -7.56
CA GLU A 154 7.11 -15.26 -8.47
C GLU A 154 7.25 -13.79 -8.07
N ALA A 155 7.22 -13.49 -6.77
CA ALA A 155 7.46 -12.14 -6.26
C ALA A 155 8.87 -11.63 -6.62
N ILE A 156 9.87 -12.49 -6.49
CA ILE A 156 11.26 -12.19 -6.88
C ILE A 156 11.35 -11.94 -8.38
N ARG A 157 10.77 -12.83 -9.20
CA ARG A 157 10.77 -12.69 -10.68
C ARG A 157 10.09 -11.41 -11.17
N LEU A 158 9.10 -10.92 -10.43
CA LEU A 158 8.38 -9.68 -10.71
C LEU A 158 9.01 -8.46 -10.03
N ASN A 159 10.17 -8.62 -9.40
CA ASN A 159 10.89 -7.55 -8.72
C ASN A 159 10.03 -6.77 -7.70
N ALA A 160 9.19 -7.49 -6.95
CA ALA A 160 8.34 -6.88 -5.94
C ALA A 160 9.17 -6.26 -4.80
N SER A 161 8.81 -5.04 -4.40
CA SER A 161 9.36 -4.40 -3.20
C SER A 161 8.55 -4.75 -1.96
N VAL A 162 7.23 -4.90 -2.13
CA VAL A 162 6.27 -5.21 -1.06
C VAL A 162 5.27 -6.25 -1.57
N LEU A 163 4.87 -7.18 -0.71
CA LEU A 163 3.74 -8.08 -0.92
C LEU A 163 2.54 -7.59 -0.12
N ALA A 164 1.42 -7.34 -0.79
CA ALA A 164 0.19 -6.89 -0.15
C ALA A 164 -0.77 -8.06 0.07
N VAL A 165 -1.14 -8.30 1.31
CA VAL A 165 -2.05 -9.38 1.71
C VAL A 165 -3.25 -8.82 2.47
N GLN A 166 -4.47 -9.18 2.09
CA GLN A 166 -5.67 -8.79 2.81
C GLN A 166 -5.85 -9.62 4.08
N VAL A 167 -6.19 -8.91 5.16
CA VAL A 167 -6.45 -9.50 6.48
C VAL A 167 -7.84 -9.06 6.95
N PHE A 168 -8.66 -10.04 7.32
CA PHE A 168 -10.08 -9.86 7.61
C PHE A 168 -10.37 -10.13 9.11
N ILE A 169 -9.89 -9.25 9.98
CA ILE A 169 -10.11 -9.39 11.43
C ILE A 169 -11.61 -9.36 11.74
N GLY A 170 -12.06 -10.35 12.51
CA GLY A 170 -13.47 -10.51 12.91
C GLY A 170 -14.37 -11.19 11.86
N SER A 171 -13.83 -11.63 10.72
CA SER A 171 -14.61 -12.36 9.70
C SER A 171 -14.59 -13.87 9.96
N ALA A 172 -15.46 -14.61 9.25
CA ALA A 172 -15.48 -16.07 9.28
C ALA A 172 -14.15 -16.71 8.82
N TYR A 173 -13.36 -16.01 8.02
CA TYR A 173 -12.07 -16.47 7.48
C TYR A 173 -10.87 -15.72 8.07
N GLU A 174 -11.05 -15.12 9.25
CA GLU A 174 -9.97 -14.43 9.96
C GLU A 174 -8.70 -15.28 10.07
N ARG A 175 -8.83 -16.50 10.58
CA ARG A 175 -7.72 -17.42 10.77
C ARG A 175 -6.96 -17.70 9.47
N GLN A 176 -7.67 -17.88 8.35
CA GLN A 176 -7.03 -18.10 7.05
C GLN A 176 -6.28 -16.86 6.59
N SER A 177 -6.86 -15.67 6.76
CA SER A 177 -6.21 -14.43 6.35
C SER A 177 -4.97 -14.10 7.19
N LEU A 178 -5.00 -14.39 8.49
CA LEU A 178 -3.83 -14.29 9.38
C LEU A 178 -2.74 -15.29 9.00
N LYS A 179 -3.12 -16.52 8.64
CA LYS A 179 -2.15 -17.51 8.16
C LYS A 179 -1.51 -17.09 6.84
N ASN A 180 -2.27 -16.54 5.91
CA ASN A 180 -1.72 -15.99 4.67
C ASN A 180 -0.67 -14.91 4.95
N LEU A 181 -0.93 -14.03 5.93
CA LEU A 181 0.01 -13.00 6.34
C LEU A 181 1.30 -13.61 6.88
N THR A 182 1.20 -14.53 7.86
CA THR A 182 2.39 -15.11 8.51
C THR A 182 3.23 -15.95 7.54
N ASP A 183 2.60 -16.76 6.68
CA ASP A 183 3.31 -17.54 5.67
C ASP A 183 4.08 -16.65 4.69
N LEU A 184 3.48 -15.52 4.27
CA LEU A 184 4.14 -14.56 3.41
C LEU A 184 5.28 -13.82 4.13
N VAL A 185 5.11 -13.47 5.41
CA VAL A 185 6.16 -12.86 6.22
C VAL A 185 7.37 -13.79 6.33
N ASP A 186 7.15 -15.06 6.65
CA ASP A 186 8.21 -16.06 6.77
C ASP A 186 8.94 -16.30 5.45
N ALA A 187 8.22 -16.34 4.34
CA ALA A 187 8.82 -16.52 3.03
C ALA A 187 9.57 -15.27 2.56
N ALA A 188 8.96 -14.09 2.70
CA ALA A 188 9.47 -12.82 2.17
C ALA A 188 10.68 -12.30 2.96
N SER A 189 10.73 -12.53 4.28
CA SER A 189 11.82 -12.09 5.15
C SER A 189 13.18 -12.67 4.70
N ARG A 190 13.21 -13.91 4.20
CA ARG A 190 14.42 -14.58 3.71
C ARG A 190 15.05 -13.87 2.51
N TYR A 191 14.28 -13.07 1.78
CA TYR A 191 14.71 -12.38 0.57
C TYR A 191 14.67 -10.85 0.72
N GLY A 192 14.41 -10.36 1.94
CA GLY A 192 14.33 -8.93 2.22
C GLY A 192 13.20 -8.23 1.46
N ILE A 193 12.08 -8.92 1.18
CA ILE A 193 10.87 -8.35 0.58
C ILE A 193 9.92 -7.98 1.72
N ALA A 194 9.39 -6.76 1.71
CA ALA A 194 8.44 -6.31 2.73
C ALA A 194 7.07 -6.97 2.55
N VAL A 195 6.34 -7.14 3.66
CA VAL A 195 4.93 -7.56 3.63
C VAL A 195 4.06 -6.44 4.20
N MET A 196 3.04 -6.06 3.46
CA MET A 196 2.02 -5.10 3.86
C MET A 196 0.71 -5.83 4.17
N GLY A 197 0.31 -5.79 5.45
CA GLY A 197 -1.02 -6.23 5.84
C GLY A 197 -2.06 -5.17 5.47
N VAL A 198 -3.08 -5.56 4.69
CA VAL A 198 -4.17 -4.68 4.26
C VAL A 198 -5.40 -5.01 5.06
N THR A 199 -5.85 -4.09 5.92
CA THR A 199 -7.07 -4.26 6.70
C THR A 199 -8.28 -4.23 5.78
N ALA A 200 -8.93 -5.37 5.62
CA ALA A 200 -10.19 -5.49 4.92
C ALA A 200 -11.33 -5.55 5.93
N VAL A 201 -12.25 -4.59 5.83
CA VAL A 201 -13.41 -4.50 6.72
C VAL A 201 -14.61 -5.09 6.00
N GLY A 202 -15.12 -6.21 6.50
CA GLY A 202 -16.35 -6.83 6.03
C GLY A 202 -17.57 -5.90 6.22
N ARG A 203 -18.67 -6.19 5.52
CA ARG A 203 -19.92 -5.38 5.61
C ARG A 203 -20.49 -5.29 7.02
N ALA A 204 -20.28 -6.32 7.84
CA ALA A 204 -20.78 -6.41 9.21
C ALA A 204 -19.90 -5.71 10.24
N MET A 205 -18.76 -5.12 9.85
CA MET A 205 -17.78 -4.57 10.77
C MET A 205 -17.78 -3.04 10.72
N ALA A 206 -17.73 -2.42 11.89
CA ALA A 206 -17.65 -0.97 12.01
C ALA A 206 -16.21 -0.47 11.79
N ARG A 207 -16.06 0.57 10.98
CA ARG A 207 -14.79 1.27 10.76
C ARG A 207 -14.53 2.26 11.91
N THR A 208 -14.20 1.71 13.07
CA THR A 208 -13.94 2.52 14.29
C THR A 208 -12.46 2.57 14.61
N PRO A 209 -11.99 3.61 15.33
CA PRO A 209 -10.62 3.65 15.84
C PRO A 209 -10.27 2.41 16.67
N GLN A 210 -11.20 1.92 17.50
CA GLN A 210 -11.00 0.72 18.30
C GLN A 210 -10.74 -0.51 17.43
N TYR A 211 -11.51 -0.69 16.35
CA TYR A 211 -11.30 -1.80 15.43
C TYR A 211 -9.94 -1.70 14.75
N PHE A 212 -9.55 -0.51 14.27
CA PHE A 212 -8.27 -0.34 13.58
C PHE A 212 -7.08 -0.44 14.52
N ARG A 213 -7.18 0.01 15.77
CA ARG A 213 -6.14 -0.26 16.78
C ARG A 213 -5.90 -1.77 16.94
N LEU A 214 -6.97 -2.56 17.06
CA LEU A 214 -6.88 -4.01 17.15
C LEU A 214 -6.25 -4.62 15.88
N ALA A 215 -6.82 -4.32 14.73
CA ALA A 215 -6.42 -4.94 13.46
C ALA A 215 -4.98 -4.58 13.06
N THR A 216 -4.60 -3.30 13.15
CA THR A 216 -3.25 -2.85 12.78
C THR A 216 -2.20 -3.43 13.72
N ARG A 217 -2.51 -3.50 15.02
CA ARG A 217 -1.60 -4.08 16.00
C ARG A 217 -1.42 -5.58 15.79
N ILE A 218 -2.47 -6.36 15.56
CA ILE A 218 -2.37 -7.79 15.26
C ILE A 218 -1.46 -8.03 14.05
N MET A 219 -1.66 -7.30 12.95
CA MET A 219 -0.84 -7.47 11.75
C MET A 219 0.63 -7.15 11.99
N ALA A 220 0.92 -6.10 12.74
CA ALA A 220 2.29 -5.74 13.10
C ALA A 220 2.96 -6.77 14.01
N GLU A 221 2.25 -7.30 15.01
CA GLU A 221 2.74 -8.38 15.90
C GLU A 221 3.02 -9.68 15.14
N LEU A 222 2.27 -9.93 14.05
CA LEU A 222 2.48 -11.08 13.18
C LEU A 222 3.53 -10.84 12.08
N GLY A 223 4.24 -9.71 12.13
CA GLY A 223 5.44 -9.46 11.32
C GLY A 223 5.20 -8.62 10.06
N ALA A 224 4.03 -8.03 9.85
CA ALA A 224 3.85 -7.07 8.77
C ALA A 224 4.86 -5.91 8.91
N ASN A 225 5.51 -5.54 7.81
CA ASN A 225 6.46 -4.43 7.78
C ASN A 225 5.78 -3.07 7.56
N VAL A 226 4.58 -3.11 6.96
CA VAL A 226 3.72 -1.96 6.68
C VAL A 226 2.28 -2.40 6.91
N VAL A 227 1.42 -1.48 7.34
CA VAL A 227 -0.02 -1.75 7.44
C VAL A 227 -0.80 -0.71 6.64
N LYS A 228 -1.75 -1.18 5.83
CA LYS A 228 -2.74 -0.35 5.16
C LYS A 228 -4.07 -0.45 5.91
N CYS A 229 -4.61 0.68 6.36
CA CYS A 229 -5.93 0.73 6.98
C CYS A 229 -6.73 1.92 6.49
N TYR A 230 -8.02 2.02 6.90
CA TYR A 230 -8.82 3.20 6.59
C TYR A 230 -8.56 4.31 7.61
N TYR A 231 -8.65 5.55 7.16
CA TYR A 231 -8.70 6.71 8.03
C TYR A 231 -10.01 6.74 8.82
N THR A 232 -9.97 7.25 10.02
CA THR A 232 -11.13 7.57 10.87
C THR A 232 -11.11 9.04 11.24
N ASP A 233 -12.25 9.71 11.18
CA ASP A 233 -12.35 11.16 11.42
C ASP A 233 -12.00 11.56 12.86
N THR A 234 -12.06 10.60 13.78
CA THR A 234 -11.70 10.78 15.18
C THR A 234 -10.66 9.77 15.62
N GLU A 235 -9.79 10.13 16.57
CA GLU A 235 -8.84 9.26 17.26
C GLU A 235 -7.90 8.46 16.33
N PHE A 236 -7.65 8.89 15.10
CA PHE A 236 -6.75 8.16 14.19
C PHE A 236 -5.29 8.19 14.67
N ASP A 237 -4.89 9.23 15.39
CA ASP A 237 -3.60 9.32 16.09
C ASP A 237 -3.39 8.17 17.07
N THR A 238 -4.46 7.66 17.70
CA THR A 238 -4.39 6.48 18.58
C THR A 238 -4.14 5.19 17.77
N VAL A 239 -4.65 5.12 16.53
CA VAL A 239 -4.40 3.98 15.63
C VAL A 239 -2.94 3.97 15.19
N THR A 240 -2.43 5.12 14.76
CA THR A 240 -1.04 5.22 14.32
C THR A 240 -0.05 5.02 15.48
N SER A 241 -0.35 5.52 16.68
CA SER A 241 0.54 5.40 17.83
C SER A 241 0.63 3.96 18.36
N CYS A 242 -0.45 3.18 18.32
CA CYS A 242 -0.44 1.80 18.82
C CYS A 242 0.19 0.78 17.84
N CYS A 243 0.38 1.15 16.57
CA CYS A 243 0.99 0.28 15.57
C CYS A 243 2.50 0.57 15.49
N PRO A 244 3.39 -0.42 15.73
CA PRO A 244 4.85 -0.20 15.75
C PRO A 244 5.48 -0.09 14.36
N VAL A 245 4.72 -0.29 13.28
CA VAL A 245 5.18 -0.16 11.88
C VAL A 245 4.46 0.96 11.16
N PRO A 246 4.95 1.44 9.98
CA PRO A 246 4.29 2.51 9.24
C PRO A 246 2.87 2.13 8.85
N ILE A 247 1.96 3.10 8.94
CA ILE A 247 0.60 2.99 8.44
C ILE A 247 0.45 3.86 7.19
N VAL A 248 -0.13 3.29 6.12
CA VAL A 248 -0.63 4.02 4.96
C VAL A 248 -2.16 3.96 4.93
N ILE A 249 -2.82 5.07 4.60
CA ILE A 249 -4.28 5.07 4.56
C ILE A 249 -4.82 4.62 3.20
N ALA A 250 -5.91 3.83 3.24
CA ALA A 250 -6.70 3.48 2.07
C ALA A 250 -7.64 4.63 1.69
N GLY A 251 -7.78 4.90 0.39
CA GLY A 251 -8.67 5.95 -0.10
C GLY A 251 -10.17 5.69 0.07
N GLY A 252 -10.58 4.44 0.22
CA GLY A 252 -11.98 4.09 0.38
C GLY A 252 -12.81 4.31 -0.90
N LYS A 253 -14.06 4.77 -0.73
CA LYS A 253 -14.94 5.18 -1.83
C LYS A 253 -14.45 6.50 -2.42
N LYS A 254 -14.83 6.81 -3.67
CA LYS A 254 -14.62 8.14 -4.26
C LYS A 254 -15.29 9.20 -3.39
N LEU A 255 -14.52 10.23 -3.07
CA LEU A 255 -14.93 11.45 -2.37
C LEU A 255 -14.80 12.65 -3.33
N PRO A 256 -15.43 13.80 -3.04
CA PRO A 256 -15.06 15.06 -3.63
C PRO A 256 -13.54 15.32 -3.47
N GLU A 257 -12.91 15.98 -4.41
CA GLU A 257 -11.44 16.14 -4.46
C GLU A 257 -10.89 16.82 -3.21
N LEU A 258 -11.54 17.90 -2.75
CA LEU A 258 -11.15 18.60 -1.52
C LEU A 258 -11.25 17.68 -0.29
N ASP A 259 -12.33 16.91 -0.18
CA ASP A 259 -12.52 15.99 0.96
C ASP A 259 -11.45 14.88 0.98
N ALA A 260 -11.10 14.38 -0.21
CA ALA A 260 -10.01 13.40 -0.34
C ALA A 260 -8.65 13.98 0.05
N LEU A 261 -8.36 15.24 -0.30
CA LEU A 261 -7.14 15.94 0.10
C LEU A 261 -7.15 16.25 1.61
N GLN A 262 -8.30 16.61 2.16
CA GLN A 262 -8.46 16.81 3.61
C GLN A 262 -8.21 15.53 4.39
N MET A 263 -8.73 14.40 3.91
CA MET A 263 -8.45 13.09 4.49
C MET A 263 -6.94 12.78 4.47
N CYS A 264 -6.25 13.06 3.37
CA CYS A 264 -4.79 12.89 3.28
C CYS A 264 -4.05 13.77 4.29
N ALA A 265 -4.37 15.07 4.33
CA ALA A 265 -3.73 16.02 5.24
C ALA A 265 -3.93 15.63 6.72
N ASN A 266 -5.16 15.29 7.09
CA ASN A 266 -5.50 14.87 8.45
C ASN A 266 -4.78 13.57 8.84
N ALA A 267 -4.73 12.59 7.95
CA ALA A 267 -4.06 11.32 8.22
C ALA A 267 -2.55 11.51 8.44
N ILE A 268 -1.90 12.33 7.61
CA ILE A 268 -0.48 12.67 7.75
C ILE A 268 -0.23 13.39 9.06
N ALA A 269 -1.06 14.38 9.40
CA ALA A 269 -0.95 15.12 10.66
C ALA A 269 -1.13 14.22 11.90
N GLN A 270 -1.90 13.13 11.78
CA GLN A 270 -2.15 12.14 12.83
C GLN A 270 -1.21 10.92 12.74
N GLY A 271 -0.08 11.03 12.04
CA GLY A 271 1.01 10.05 12.09
C GLY A 271 0.96 8.94 11.05
N ALA A 272 0.13 9.04 10.00
CA ALA A 272 0.26 8.16 8.84
C ALA A 272 1.57 8.43 8.08
N SER A 273 2.19 7.38 7.59
CA SER A 273 3.39 7.45 6.75
C SER A 273 3.08 7.60 5.26
N GLY A 274 1.82 7.86 4.91
CA GLY A 274 1.42 8.09 3.52
C GLY A 274 0.03 7.58 3.21
N VAL A 275 -0.23 7.52 1.90
CA VAL A 275 -1.51 7.08 1.35
C VAL A 275 -1.30 5.95 0.34
N ASP A 276 -2.28 5.04 0.25
CA ASP A 276 -2.36 4.03 -0.79
C ASP A 276 -3.78 4.06 -1.38
N MET A 277 -3.95 4.93 -2.40
CA MET A 277 -5.24 5.34 -2.92
C MET A 277 -5.40 4.96 -4.39
N GLY A 278 -6.63 4.65 -4.76
CA GLY A 278 -7.00 4.34 -6.15
C GLY A 278 -8.12 5.26 -6.63
N ARG A 279 -9.37 4.93 -6.28
CA ARG A 279 -10.59 5.61 -6.78
C ARG A 279 -10.60 7.13 -6.60
N ASN A 280 -10.09 7.64 -5.51
CA ASN A 280 -9.98 9.08 -5.30
C ASN A 280 -9.00 9.78 -6.27
N ILE A 281 -8.14 9.02 -6.93
CA ILE A 281 -7.21 9.52 -7.95
C ILE A 281 -7.77 9.26 -9.34
N PHE A 282 -7.90 8.01 -9.76
CA PHE A 282 -8.24 7.68 -11.14
C PHE A 282 -9.71 7.92 -11.53
N GLN A 283 -10.61 8.12 -10.56
CA GLN A 283 -12.00 8.53 -10.79
C GLN A 283 -12.21 10.05 -10.58
N SER A 284 -11.15 10.82 -10.38
CA SER A 284 -11.23 12.28 -10.39
C SER A 284 -11.50 12.81 -11.79
N ASP A 285 -12.12 13.98 -11.91
CA ASP A 285 -12.32 14.65 -13.19
C ASP A 285 -10.99 14.97 -13.91
N ALA A 286 -9.90 15.15 -13.16
CA ALA A 286 -8.56 15.37 -13.66
C ALA A 286 -7.54 14.51 -12.88
N PRO A 287 -7.39 13.21 -13.20
CA PRO A 287 -6.63 12.26 -12.41
C PRO A 287 -5.15 12.64 -12.22
N VAL A 288 -4.50 13.18 -13.25
CA VAL A 288 -3.09 13.61 -13.17
C VAL A 288 -2.94 14.80 -12.22
N ALA A 289 -3.85 15.79 -12.31
CA ALA A 289 -3.86 16.92 -11.40
C ALA A 289 -4.12 16.48 -9.94
N MET A 290 -5.05 15.52 -9.76
CA MET A 290 -5.34 14.97 -8.44
C MET A 290 -4.14 14.25 -7.84
N MET A 291 -3.43 13.46 -8.64
CA MET A 291 -2.22 12.76 -8.19
C MET A 291 -1.13 13.74 -7.73
N GLN A 292 -0.93 14.83 -8.48
CA GLN A 292 0.03 15.88 -8.11
C GLN A 292 -0.40 16.65 -6.86
N ALA A 293 -1.71 16.92 -6.70
CA ALA A 293 -2.23 17.54 -5.49
C ALA A 293 -2.01 16.67 -4.25
N VAL A 294 -2.27 15.35 -4.36
CA VAL A 294 -1.98 14.40 -3.27
C VAL A 294 -0.49 14.37 -2.94
N GLN A 295 0.40 14.38 -3.95
CA GLN A 295 1.85 14.51 -3.74
C GLN A 295 2.21 15.80 -2.98
N GLY A 296 1.60 16.91 -3.36
CA GLY A 296 1.81 18.20 -2.69
C GLY A 296 1.40 18.17 -1.22
N VAL A 297 0.28 17.51 -0.89
CA VAL A 297 -0.17 17.37 0.50
C VAL A 297 0.72 16.41 1.29
N VAL A 298 1.07 15.25 0.73
CA VAL A 298 1.80 14.20 1.45
C VAL A 298 3.27 14.56 1.65
N HIS A 299 3.97 14.99 0.58
CA HIS A 299 5.40 15.27 0.61
C HIS A 299 5.71 16.77 0.73
N GLY A 300 4.90 17.61 0.07
CA GLY A 300 5.12 19.06 0.04
C GLY A 300 4.61 19.81 1.28
N GLY A 301 3.86 19.14 2.16
CA GLY A 301 3.30 19.76 3.36
C GLY A 301 2.22 20.80 3.07
N LEU A 302 1.58 20.74 1.89
CA LEU A 302 0.45 21.62 1.55
C LEU A 302 -0.75 21.30 2.44
N SER A 303 -1.54 22.32 2.78
CA SER A 303 -2.87 22.09 3.35
C SER A 303 -3.82 21.48 2.29
N ALA A 304 -4.96 21.00 2.71
CA ALA A 304 -5.96 20.47 1.80
C ALA A 304 -6.44 21.51 0.78
N GLU A 305 -6.63 22.75 1.24
CA GLU A 305 -7.06 23.89 0.43
C GLU A 305 -5.98 24.27 -0.60
N GLN A 306 -4.70 24.32 -0.17
CA GLN A 306 -3.58 24.57 -1.07
C GLN A 306 -3.42 23.45 -2.10
N GLY A 307 -3.59 22.19 -1.68
CA GLY A 307 -3.63 21.04 -2.58
C GLY A 307 -4.77 21.13 -3.59
N PHE A 308 -5.94 21.58 -3.15
CA PHE A 308 -7.10 21.76 -4.03
C PHE A 308 -6.93 22.94 -4.99
N GLU A 309 -6.28 24.03 -4.56
CA GLU A 309 -5.89 25.11 -5.45
C GLU A 309 -4.91 24.63 -6.52
N LEU A 310 -3.89 23.84 -6.14
CA LEU A 310 -2.98 23.19 -7.07
C LEU A 310 -3.72 22.29 -8.07
N TYR A 311 -4.65 21.46 -7.61
CA TYR A 311 -5.52 20.64 -8.45
C TYR A 311 -6.26 21.49 -9.49
N ASN A 312 -6.93 22.57 -9.06
CA ASN A 312 -7.70 23.44 -9.95
C ASN A 312 -6.82 24.17 -10.97
N ASN A 313 -5.58 24.52 -10.62
CA ASN A 313 -4.62 25.14 -11.51
C ASN A 313 -4.10 24.16 -12.57
N LEU A 314 -3.92 22.90 -12.22
CA LEU A 314 -3.45 21.83 -13.12
C LEU A 314 -4.56 21.18 -13.95
N LYS A 315 -5.80 21.29 -13.52
CA LYS A 315 -6.98 20.76 -14.24
C LYS A 315 -7.23 21.50 -15.58
N LYS A 316 -6.72 22.71 -15.72
CA LYS A 316 -6.83 23.53 -16.95
C LYS A 316 -5.99 22.92 -18.07
#